data_3b7fb7890fd0bb089848eec1a9bc04de
#
_entry.id   3b7fb7890fd0bb089848eec1a9bc04de
#
_cell.length_a   1.000
_cell.length_b   1.000
_cell.length_c   1.000
_cell.angle_alpha   90.00
_cell.angle_beta   90.00
_cell.angle_gamma   90.00
#
_symmetry.space_group_name_H-M   'P 1'
#
loop_
_entity.id
_entity.type
_entity.pdbx_description
1 polymer ?
#
loop_
_entity_poly.entity_id
_entity_poly.type
_entity_poly.pdbx_seq_one_letter_code
_entity_poly.pdbx_strand_id
1 'polypeptide(L)'
;MSGRAAGEDAWAGEGEGPRVRRRGRMARAAAAGMAAALAVTGVAAATASAVAATSASPSWHIVKRVHSGNTGIFTAVVAVGKTGGWAFNGVSGPAAWKRNGSSWTRVAFPGRSDEVVVAAGASSPTNVWAFTDGTAGARALRWNGSQWSVMRSFGRLIGGAVVLSRSDVWVFGEPFAPGGGLGSWHYNGHTWSKVKSGHGLDGGSGLSARDVWAFAGTKVAHWNGRTWVRTSVAALLPAKQALNDPAVVGIVAQTRSSVYAIGSGNREDEGGPTVILHYNGHSWRKVAQGSFGNGTSPLQQATSDGHGGLWIPMPGFDGQKSFMVHYLHGRLTKASLPGGATRIDVVSVSHIPGTGRVLGGGFTHAAGNPAARIVAVILQFGG
;
A
#
# COMPACT_ATOMS: atom_id res chain seq x y z
N MET A 1 16.48 -58.51 -12.91
CA MET A 1 17.08 -59.02 -11.68
C MET A 1 16.79 -58.02 -10.62
N SER A 2 15.77 -58.26 -9.91
CA SER A 2 15.67 -58.72 -8.49
C SER A 2 16.13 -57.62 -7.55
N GLY A 3 15.40 -57.13 -6.60
CA GLY A 3 14.19 -57.59 -5.97
C GLY A 3 13.99 -56.90 -4.63
N ARG A 4 12.77 -56.93 -4.18
CA ARG A 4 12.25 -56.91 -2.80
C ARG A 4 12.39 -55.62 -2.01
N ALA A 5 11.32 -54.99 -1.57
CA ALA A 5 10.10 -55.34 -0.81
C ALA A 5 10.29 -55.40 0.72
N ALA A 6 9.36 -54.73 1.36
CA ALA A 6 8.70 -54.96 2.63
C ALA A 6 9.25 -54.33 3.92
N GLY A 7 8.31 -53.78 4.67
CA GLY A 7 8.42 -53.42 6.07
C GLY A 7 7.24 -52.57 6.53
N GLU A 8 6.03 -53.17 6.60
CA GLU A 8 4.95 -52.72 7.46
C GLU A 8 5.35 -52.96 8.92
N ASP A 9 5.04 -52.01 9.78
CA ASP A 9 4.70 -52.35 11.18
C ASP A 9 3.77 -51.27 11.75
N ALA A 10 2.59 -51.75 12.07
CA ALA A 10 1.53 -51.07 12.81
C ALA A 10 1.86 -51.05 14.30
N TRP A 11 1.55 -49.95 15.00
CA TRP A 11 1.32 -49.98 16.44
C TRP A 11 0.09 -49.16 16.79
N ALA A 12 -0.97 -49.88 17.19
CA ALA A 12 -2.10 -49.37 17.91
C ALA A 12 -1.75 -49.25 19.41
N GLY A 13 -2.23 -48.18 20.02
CA GLY A 13 -2.13 -47.98 21.46
C GLY A 13 -3.28 -47.11 21.94
N GLU A 14 -4.33 -47.76 22.42
CA GLU A 14 -5.43 -47.16 23.18
C GLU A 14 -4.92 -46.62 24.52
N GLY A 15 -5.42 -45.47 24.94
CA GLY A 15 -5.15 -44.89 26.26
C GLY A 15 -6.25 -43.94 26.70
N GLU A 16 -7.03 -44.44 27.63
CA GLU A 16 -8.20 -43.80 28.27
C GLU A 16 -7.90 -42.43 28.90
N GLY A 17 -8.95 -41.57 28.94
CA GLY A 17 -8.95 -40.27 29.58
C GLY A 17 -9.10 -40.27 31.10
N PRO A 18 -9.09 -39.14 31.72
CA PRO A 18 -9.95 -38.91 32.87
C PRO A 18 -10.90 -37.72 32.75
N ARG A 19 -12.12 -38.02 33.16
CA ARG A 19 -13.21 -37.09 33.41
C ARG A 19 -12.86 -36.14 34.55
N VAL A 20 -13.11 -34.85 34.39
CA VAL A 20 -13.12 -33.88 35.49
C VAL A 20 -14.44 -33.09 35.50
N ARG A 21 -14.99 -33.17 36.67
CA ARG A 21 -16.28 -32.72 37.17
C ARG A 21 -16.59 -31.25 36.96
N ARG A 22 -17.84 -31.00 36.55
CA ARG A 22 -18.56 -29.74 36.75
C ARG A 22 -18.72 -29.45 38.27
N ARG A 23 -18.41 -28.23 38.67
CA ARG A 23 -19.04 -27.62 39.87
C ARG A 23 -19.52 -26.23 39.51
N GLY A 24 -20.84 -26.09 39.54
CA GLY A 24 -21.54 -24.84 39.50
C GLY A 24 -21.46 -24.13 40.85
N ARG A 25 -21.49 -22.81 40.83
CA ARG A 25 -22.00 -22.00 41.94
C ARG A 25 -22.75 -20.81 41.38
N MET A 26 -24.07 -20.85 41.60
CA MET A 26 -24.94 -19.67 41.56
C MET A 26 -24.64 -18.81 42.80
N ALA A 27 -24.61 -17.51 42.63
CA ALA A 27 -24.82 -16.57 43.73
C ALA A 27 -25.82 -15.51 43.29
N ARG A 28 -26.96 -15.52 43.95
CA ARG A 28 -28.01 -14.49 43.93
C ARG A 28 -27.50 -13.31 44.75
N ALA A 29 -27.79 -12.08 44.32
CA ALA A 29 -27.83 -10.95 45.21
C ALA A 29 -29.05 -10.09 44.89
N ALA A 30 -29.65 -9.69 45.98
CA ALA A 30 -31.01 -9.17 46.09
C ALA A 30 -31.11 -7.67 45.77
N ALA A 31 -32.33 -7.30 45.41
CA ALA A 31 -32.81 -5.93 45.31
C ALA A 31 -32.98 -5.28 46.70
N ALA A 32 -32.69 -4.02 46.78
CA ALA A 32 -33.22 -3.13 47.84
C ALA A 32 -33.64 -1.83 47.18
N GLY A 33 -34.92 -1.56 47.20
CA GLY A 33 -35.52 -0.31 46.81
C GLY A 33 -35.41 0.74 47.94
N MET A 34 -35.36 2.00 47.57
CA MET A 34 -35.81 3.10 48.40
C MET A 34 -36.44 4.20 47.53
N ALA A 35 -37.67 4.48 47.82
CA ALA A 35 -38.41 5.61 47.29
C ALA A 35 -38.09 6.88 48.08
N ALA A 36 -37.97 8.01 47.44
CA ALA A 36 -38.05 9.33 48.04
C ALA A 36 -38.58 10.37 47.07
N ALA A 37 -39.67 10.86 47.39
CA ALA A 37 -40.45 12.08 47.24
C ALA A 37 -40.07 13.14 46.17
N LEU A 38 -41.17 13.56 45.49
CA LEU A 38 -41.31 14.69 44.58
C LEU A 38 -40.94 16.05 45.25
N ALA A 39 -40.19 16.86 44.52
CA ALA A 39 -40.30 18.30 44.55
C ALA A 39 -40.42 18.81 43.13
N VAL A 40 -41.59 19.31 42.77
CA VAL A 40 -41.85 19.98 41.50
C VAL A 40 -41.39 21.41 41.59
N THR A 41 -40.29 21.75 40.93
CA THR A 41 -39.97 23.14 40.61
C THR A 41 -39.90 23.22 39.08
N GLY A 42 -40.86 23.92 38.49
CA GLY A 42 -40.94 24.18 37.08
C GLY A 42 -39.74 25.03 36.60
N VAL A 43 -38.89 24.41 35.83
CA VAL A 43 -37.90 25.10 34.99
C VAL A 43 -38.33 24.93 33.56
N ALA A 44 -38.66 26.00 32.90
CA ALA A 44 -38.90 26.03 31.46
C ALA A 44 -37.63 25.53 30.74
N ALA A 45 -37.68 24.30 30.23
CA ALA A 45 -36.62 23.76 29.42
C ALA A 45 -36.70 24.44 28.05
N ALA A 46 -35.80 25.37 27.80
CA ALA A 46 -35.48 25.82 26.43
C ALA A 46 -34.89 24.60 25.71
N THR A 47 -35.66 23.97 24.86
CA THR A 47 -35.19 22.94 23.91
C THR A 47 -34.26 23.60 22.91
N ALA A 48 -32.98 23.68 23.24
CA ALA A 48 -31.96 23.92 22.24
C ALA A 48 -31.95 22.70 21.31
N SER A 49 -32.58 22.83 20.14
CA SER A 49 -32.40 21.86 19.04
C SER A 49 -30.92 21.86 18.68
N ALA A 50 -30.19 20.90 19.22
CA ALA A 50 -28.83 20.58 18.73
C ALA A 50 -29.02 20.12 17.28
N VAL A 51 -28.81 21.01 16.33
CA VAL A 51 -28.59 20.66 14.94
C VAL A 51 -27.36 19.78 14.94
N ALA A 52 -27.54 18.47 14.91
CA ALA A 52 -26.47 17.53 14.67
C ALA A 52 -25.81 17.95 13.35
N ALA A 53 -24.64 18.53 13.44
CA ALA A 53 -23.82 18.76 12.27
C ALA A 53 -23.59 17.38 11.64
N THR A 54 -24.28 17.10 10.53
CA THR A 54 -24.03 15.92 9.71
C THR A 54 -22.61 16.03 9.23
N SER A 55 -21.69 15.32 9.91
CA SER A 55 -20.31 15.19 9.45
C SER A 55 -20.38 14.57 8.06
N ALA A 56 -19.97 15.31 7.05
CA ALA A 56 -19.90 14.79 5.69
C ALA A 56 -19.09 13.51 5.68
N SER A 57 -19.60 12.48 5.01
CA SER A 57 -18.88 11.21 4.88
C SER A 57 -17.47 11.46 4.34
N PRO A 58 -16.44 10.81 4.88
CA PRO A 58 -15.08 10.97 4.39
C PRO A 58 -14.99 10.73 2.88
N SER A 59 -14.38 11.65 2.17
CA SER A 59 -14.25 11.61 0.71
C SER A 59 -12.85 12.02 0.27
N TRP A 60 -12.51 11.71 -0.99
CA TRP A 60 -11.30 12.20 -1.63
C TRP A 60 -11.46 13.65 -2.05
N HIS A 61 -10.48 14.49 -1.72
CA HIS A 61 -10.45 15.90 -2.14
C HIS A 61 -9.03 16.32 -2.53
N ILE A 62 -8.93 17.34 -3.40
CA ILE A 62 -7.64 17.85 -3.84
C ILE A 62 -7.12 18.86 -2.82
N VAL A 63 -5.90 18.62 -2.32
CA VAL A 63 -5.22 19.51 -1.35
C VAL A 63 -4.13 20.37 -1.99
N LYS A 64 -3.66 20.03 -3.19
CA LYS A 64 -2.66 20.80 -3.93
C LYS A 64 -2.80 20.59 -5.43
N ARG A 65 -2.65 21.67 -6.19
CA ARG A 65 -2.44 21.66 -7.64
C ARG A 65 -1.12 22.32 -7.98
N VAL A 66 -0.40 21.74 -8.93
CA VAL A 66 0.86 22.29 -9.44
C VAL A 66 0.78 22.32 -10.96
N HIS A 67 0.86 23.53 -11.51
CA HIS A 67 0.92 23.75 -12.94
C HIS A 67 2.40 23.80 -13.34
N SER A 68 2.91 22.73 -13.92
CA SER A 68 4.33 22.59 -14.31
C SER A 68 4.50 22.27 -15.81
N GLY A 69 3.75 22.95 -16.66
CA GLY A 69 3.78 22.65 -18.10
C GLY A 69 3.09 21.30 -18.43
N ASN A 70 3.51 20.66 -19.52
CA ASN A 70 2.86 19.43 -20.01
C ASN A 70 3.27 18.13 -19.32
N THR A 71 4.14 18.16 -18.29
CA THR A 71 4.75 16.99 -17.66
C THR A 71 4.46 16.86 -16.16
N GLY A 72 3.45 17.57 -15.67
CA GLY A 72 3.13 17.65 -14.25
C GLY A 72 2.33 16.48 -13.73
N ILE A 73 3.00 15.41 -13.27
CA ILE A 73 2.40 14.27 -12.60
C ILE A 73 3.07 14.11 -11.23
N PHE A 74 2.32 13.96 -10.14
CA PHE A 74 2.89 13.46 -8.89
C PHE A 74 3.01 11.95 -8.98
N THR A 75 4.23 11.48 -9.21
CA THR A 75 4.56 10.06 -9.42
C THR A 75 4.74 9.29 -8.11
N ALA A 76 5.12 9.99 -7.03
CA ALA A 76 5.26 9.37 -5.71
C ALA A 76 4.82 10.34 -4.61
N VAL A 77 4.15 9.81 -3.59
CA VAL A 77 3.83 10.50 -2.33
C VAL A 77 4.21 9.63 -1.15
N VAL A 78 4.66 10.26 -0.06
CA VAL A 78 4.93 9.60 1.21
C VAL A 78 4.51 10.47 2.38
N ALA A 79 3.67 9.95 3.26
CA ALA A 79 3.30 10.60 4.50
C ALA A 79 4.36 10.34 5.59
N VAL A 80 4.62 11.34 6.42
CA VAL A 80 5.60 11.27 7.51
C VAL A 80 4.95 11.82 8.77
N GLY A 81 4.56 10.93 9.68
CA GLY A 81 3.74 11.30 10.83
C GLY A 81 2.38 11.90 10.42
N LYS A 82 1.69 12.56 11.33
CA LYS A 82 0.33 13.07 11.09
C LYS A 82 0.27 14.28 10.18
N THR A 83 1.31 15.12 10.16
CA THR A 83 1.31 16.43 9.50
C THR A 83 2.38 16.60 8.44
N GLY A 84 3.40 15.74 8.43
CA GLY A 84 4.49 15.77 7.48
C GLY A 84 4.22 14.90 6.24
N GLY A 85 5.06 15.10 5.22
CA GLY A 85 5.03 14.27 4.01
C GLY A 85 5.86 14.87 2.89
N TRP A 86 5.99 14.10 1.82
CA TRP A 86 6.65 14.50 0.59
C TRP A 86 5.86 14.04 -0.61
N ALA A 87 5.95 14.81 -1.68
CA ALA A 87 5.42 14.46 -2.98
C ALA A 87 6.44 14.84 -4.05
N PHE A 88 6.54 14.03 -5.09
CA PHE A 88 7.51 14.21 -6.15
C PHE A 88 6.77 14.29 -7.48
N ASN A 89 7.00 15.35 -8.24
CA ASN A 89 6.34 15.55 -9.52
C ASN A 89 7.34 15.73 -10.65
N GLY A 90 6.91 15.39 -11.85
CA GLY A 90 7.68 15.48 -13.08
C GLY A 90 8.11 14.12 -13.58
N VAL A 91 7.86 13.86 -14.85
CA VAL A 91 8.33 12.68 -15.59
C VAL A 91 9.66 12.93 -16.30
N SER A 92 10.15 14.17 -16.21
CA SER A 92 11.45 14.61 -16.70
C SER A 92 11.91 15.76 -15.81
N GLY A 93 12.97 15.55 -15.02
CA GLY A 93 13.45 16.54 -14.06
C GLY A 93 12.53 16.68 -12.85
N PRO A 94 12.49 15.68 -11.95
CA PRO A 94 11.57 15.66 -10.84
C PRO A 94 11.82 16.80 -9.86
N ALA A 95 10.73 17.34 -9.29
CA ALA A 95 10.74 18.31 -8.20
C ALA A 95 10.15 17.70 -6.93
N ALA A 96 10.67 18.09 -5.78
CA ALA A 96 10.23 17.63 -4.47
C ALA A 96 9.40 18.71 -3.76
N TRP A 97 8.30 18.28 -3.14
CA TRP A 97 7.39 19.11 -2.36
C TRP A 97 7.30 18.55 -0.94
N LYS A 98 7.57 19.39 0.05
CA LYS A 98 7.50 19.04 1.47
C LYS A 98 6.20 19.52 2.08
N ARG A 99 5.49 18.64 2.77
CA ARG A 99 4.28 18.93 3.53
C ARG A 99 4.63 19.39 4.94
N ASN A 100 3.93 20.41 5.42
CA ASN A 100 3.88 20.82 6.82
C ASN A 100 2.43 21.23 7.15
N GLY A 101 1.71 20.41 7.89
CA GLY A 101 0.27 20.56 8.11
C GLY A 101 -0.52 20.49 6.81
N SER A 102 -1.20 21.56 6.45
CA SER A 102 -1.92 21.73 5.17
C SER A 102 -1.06 22.33 4.05
N SER A 103 0.10 22.89 4.38
CA SER A 103 0.95 23.59 3.42
C SER A 103 1.90 22.66 2.69
N TRP A 104 2.16 22.97 1.41
CA TRP A 104 3.13 22.25 0.58
C TRP A 104 4.10 23.26 -0.04
N THR A 105 5.39 23.10 0.22
CA THR A 105 6.46 23.97 -0.25
C THR A 105 7.43 23.20 -1.14
N ARG A 106 7.88 23.80 -2.23
CA ARG A 106 8.91 23.22 -3.10
C ARG A 106 10.26 23.28 -2.38
N VAL A 107 11.00 22.18 -2.47
CA VAL A 107 12.35 22.03 -1.86
C VAL A 107 13.33 21.65 -2.96
N ALA A 108 14.57 22.17 -2.88
CA ALA A 108 15.63 21.78 -3.81
C ALA A 108 15.83 20.26 -3.81
N PHE A 109 15.81 19.67 -5.01
CA PHE A 109 15.93 18.22 -5.22
C PHE A 109 16.94 17.97 -6.35
N PRO A 110 17.96 17.10 -6.14
CA PRO A 110 19.01 16.89 -7.12
C PRO A 110 18.60 15.86 -8.20
N GLY A 111 17.39 15.99 -8.73
CA GLY A 111 16.91 15.19 -9.86
C GLY A 111 17.58 15.59 -11.15
N ARG A 112 17.81 14.62 -12.03
CA ARG A 112 18.30 14.87 -13.40
C ARG A 112 17.13 15.11 -14.34
N SER A 113 17.37 15.76 -15.45
CA SER A 113 16.33 16.10 -16.45
C SER A 113 15.67 14.90 -17.10
N ASP A 114 16.34 13.75 -17.10
CA ASP A 114 15.84 12.47 -17.66
C ASP A 114 15.21 11.54 -16.61
N GLU A 115 15.14 11.96 -15.34
CA GLU A 115 14.67 11.10 -14.25
C GLU A 115 13.21 11.32 -13.90
N VAL A 116 12.62 10.26 -13.36
CA VAL A 116 11.33 10.24 -12.67
C VAL A 116 11.49 9.58 -11.30
N VAL A 117 10.77 10.03 -10.28
CA VAL A 117 10.72 9.33 -8.99
C VAL A 117 9.71 8.18 -9.08
N VAL A 118 10.20 6.94 -8.98
CA VAL A 118 9.38 5.72 -9.09
C VAL A 118 8.92 5.16 -7.76
N ALA A 119 9.66 5.47 -6.67
CA ALA A 119 9.29 5.07 -5.32
C ALA A 119 9.75 6.09 -4.31
N ALA A 120 9.05 6.19 -3.19
CA ALA A 120 9.45 6.98 -2.03
C ALA A 120 9.05 6.27 -0.74
N GLY A 121 9.85 6.48 0.31
CA GLY A 121 9.56 5.93 1.63
C GLY A 121 10.17 6.79 2.74
N ALA A 122 9.64 6.68 3.94
CA ALA A 122 10.14 7.44 5.08
C ALA A 122 9.99 6.66 6.38
N SER A 123 10.96 6.77 7.26
CA SER A 123 10.85 6.27 8.63
C SER A 123 10.82 7.40 9.67
N SER A 124 11.14 8.63 9.28
CA SER A 124 11.06 9.82 10.14
C SER A 124 11.11 11.10 9.30
N PRO A 125 10.81 12.28 9.87
CA PRO A 125 10.94 13.57 9.19
C PRO A 125 12.35 13.91 8.69
N THR A 126 13.36 13.27 9.26
CA THR A 126 14.78 13.44 8.90
C THR A 126 15.37 12.22 8.18
N ASN A 127 14.53 11.27 7.80
CA ASN A 127 14.93 10.11 7.03
C ASN A 127 13.87 9.75 6.00
N VAL A 128 13.91 10.45 4.88
CA VAL A 128 13.04 10.23 3.73
C VAL A 128 13.90 9.83 2.55
N TRP A 129 13.45 8.87 1.79
CA TRP A 129 14.14 8.38 0.60
C TRP A 129 13.25 8.56 -0.63
N ALA A 130 13.89 8.92 -1.71
CA ALA A 130 13.31 8.93 -3.05
C ALA A 130 14.20 8.07 -3.97
N PHE A 131 13.57 7.32 -4.82
CA PHE A 131 14.24 6.43 -5.76
C PHE A 131 13.85 6.87 -7.17
N THR A 132 14.86 7.17 -7.97
CA THR A 132 14.65 7.68 -9.34
C THR A 132 15.10 6.67 -10.36
N ASP A 133 14.42 6.66 -11.49
CA ASP A 133 14.84 5.99 -12.71
C ASP A 133 15.07 7.02 -13.82
N GLY A 134 16.08 6.78 -14.65
CA GLY A 134 16.43 7.59 -15.80
C GLY A 134 17.25 6.80 -16.80
N THR A 135 17.59 7.42 -17.93
CA THR A 135 18.34 6.78 -19.02
C THR A 135 19.74 6.31 -18.60
N ALA A 136 20.36 6.99 -17.63
CA ALA A 136 21.65 6.61 -17.04
C ALA A 136 21.53 5.62 -15.87
N GLY A 137 20.34 5.01 -15.66
CA GLY A 137 20.03 4.10 -14.56
C GLY A 137 19.39 4.82 -13.38
N ALA A 138 19.17 4.07 -12.31
CA ALA A 138 18.44 4.49 -11.13
C ALA A 138 19.34 5.09 -10.05
N ARG A 139 18.77 5.93 -9.17
CA ARG A 139 19.46 6.46 -7.99
C ARG A 139 18.61 6.36 -6.74
N ALA A 140 19.27 6.16 -5.60
CA ALA A 140 18.70 6.34 -4.29
C ALA A 140 19.14 7.70 -3.72
N LEU A 141 18.19 8.52 -3.33
CA LEU A 141 18.41 9.84 -2.75
C LEU A 141 17.80 9.86 -1.35
N ARG A 142 18.47 10.57 -0.42
CA ARG A 142 18.03 10.66 0.97
C ARG A 142 17.95 12.10 1.46
N TRP A 143 16.85 12.43 2.10
CA TRP A 143 16.66 13.63 2.90
C TRP A 143 17.13 13.38 4.34
N ASN A 144 18.03 14.20 4.86
CA ASN A 144 18.59 14.05 6.21
C ASN A 144 17.95 14.98 7.26
N GLY A 145 16.94 15.76 6.86
CA GLY A 145 16.33 16.80 7.68
C GLY A 145 16.59 18.21 7.16
N SER A 146 17.70 18.43 6.44
CA SER A 146 18.12 19.73 5.90
C SER A 146 18.30 19.73 4.38
N GLN A 147 18.81 18.66 3.80
CA GLN A 147 19.08 18.58 2.36
C GLN A 147 18.91 17.17 1.81
N TRP A 148 18.71 17.07 0.50
CA TRP A 148 18.76 15.85 -0.27
C TRP A 148 20.17 15.53 -0.72
N SER A 149 20.58 14.27 -0.62
CA SER A 149 21.89 13.77 -1.08
C SER A 149 21.71 12.47 -1.87
N VAL A 150 22.53 12.28 -2.90
CA VAL A 150 22.59 11.01 -3.65
C VAL A 150 23.37 10.01 -2.80
N MET A 151 22.75 8.91 -2.45
CA MET A 151 23.33 7.85 -1.63
C MET A 151 23.94 6.73 -2.47
N ARG A 152 23.36 6.47 -3.65
CA ARG A 152 23.85 5.46 -4.59
C ARG A 152 23.27 5.66 -5.97
N SER A 153 24.05 5.27 -6.98
CA SER A 153 23.58 5.04 -8.34
C SER A 153 23.57 3.53 -8.64
N PHE A 154 22.57 3.09 -9.38
CA PHE A 154 22.42 1.72 -9.82
C PHE A 154 22.40 1.70 -11.36
N GLY A 155 23.05 0.71 -11.96
CA GLY A 155 23.08 0.57 -13.41
C GLY A 155 21.79 0.01 -14.04
N ARG A 156 20.73 -0.16 -13.26
CA ARG A 156 19.48 -0.79 -13.65
C ARG A 156 18.30 -0.14 -12.96
N LEU A 157 17.09 -0.34 -13.51
CA LEU A 157 15.84 0.26 -13.03
C LEU A 157 15.40 -0.33 -11.68
N ILE A 158 14.69 0.47 -10.91
CA ILE A 158 14.11 0.14 -9.62
C ILE A 158 12.60 -0.10 -9.80
N GLY A 159 12.10 -1.27 -9.43
CA GLY A 159 10.66 -1.57 -9.41
C GLY A 159 9.97 -1.10 -8.12
N GLY A 160 10.69 -1.10 -6.99
CA GLY A 160 10.13 -0.67 -5.71
C GLY A 160 11.14 -0.58 -4.59
N ALA A 161 10.73 0.00 -3.46
CA ALA A 161 11.58 0.16 -2.30
C ALA A 161 10.80 0.08 -0.98
N VAL A 162 11.50 -0.28 0.10
CA VAL A 162 10.99 -0.30 1.48
C VAL A 162 11.96 0.44 2.38
N VAL A 163 11.47 1.43 3.13
CA VAL A 163 12.27 2.25 4.06
C VAL A 163 11.80 2.01 5.48
N LEU A 164 12.55 1.24 6.25
CA LEU A 164 12.21 0.85 7.62
C LEU A 164 12.88 1.73 8.67
N SER A 165 14.14 2.08 8.43
CA SER A 165 14.92 2.94 9.34
C SER A 165 16.02 3.68 8.59
N ARG A 166 16.87 4.40 9.32
CA ARG A 166 18.09 5.03 8.77
C ARG A 166 19.11 4.02 8.26
N SER A 167 19.08 2.81 8.81
CA SER A 167 20.02 1.72 8.54
C SER A 167 19.34 0.49 7.95
N ASP A 168 18.12 0.64 7.44
CA ASP A 168 17.40 -0.50 6.89
C ASP A 168 16.49 -0.03 5.75
N VAL A 169 17.04 -0.14 4.54
CA VAL A 169 16.36 0.24 3.31
C VAL A 169 16.57 -0.84 2.27
N TRP A 170 15.48 -1.27 1.67
CA TRP A 170 15.47 -2.27 0.61
C TRP A 170 15.10 -1.64 -0.72
N VAL A 171 15.75 -2.12 -1.77
CA VAL A 171 15.46 -1.76 -3.16
C VAL A 171 15.30 -3.04 -3.96
N PHE A 172 14.24 -3.09 -4.75
CA PHE A 172 13.91 -4.20 -5.63
C PHE A 172 14.02 -3.73 -7.07
N GLY A 173 14.60 -4.56 -7.91
CA GLY A 173 14.75 -4.25 -9.32
C GLY A 173 13.75 -5.00 -10.16
N GLU A 174 13.36 -4.40 -11.25
CA GLU A 174 12.45 -5.01 -12.20
C GLU A 174 13.02 -6.32 -12.78
N PRO A 175 12.37 -7.47 -12.62
CA PRO A 175 12.92 -8.75 -13.04
C PRO A 175 12.95 -8.94 -14.56
N PHE A 176 12.13 -8.18 -15.30
CA PHE A 176 11.96 -8.30 -16.73
C PHE A 176 12.77 -7.28 -17.54
N ALA A 177 13.60 -6.47 -16.90
CA ALA A 177 14.46 -5.52 -17.61
C ALA A 177 15.41 -6.26 -18.58
N PRO A 178 15.58 -5.78 -19.82
CA PRO A 178 16.54 -6.35 -20.75
C PRO A 178 17.94 -6.51 -20.15
N GLY A 179 18.53 -7.68 -20.26
CA GLY A 179 19.83 -7.99 -19.65
C GLY A 179 19.80 -8.34 -18.16
N GLY A 180 18.60 -8.62 -17.60
CA GLY A 180 18.38 -8.98 -16.20
C GLY A 180 18.13 -7.78 -15.30
N GLY A 181 17.29 -7.95 -14.27
CA GLY A 181 16.92 -6.89 -13.34
C GLY A 181 18.05 -6.51 -12.35
N LEU A 182 17.82 -5.43 -11.61
CA LEU A 182 18.71 -4.95 -10.54
C LEU A 182 18.94 -6.02 -9.46
N GLY A 183 17.94 -6.86 -9.21
CA GLY A 183 17.88 -7.76 -8.07
C GLY A 183 17.53 -7.02 -6.78
N SER A 184 17.72 -7.69 -5.65
CA SER A 184 17.40 -7.11 -4.34
C SER A 184 18.66 -6.52 -3.69
N TRP A 185 18.57 -5.30 -3.21
CA TRP A 185 19.64 -4.60 -2.50
C TRP A 185 19.18 -4.14 -1.13
N HIS A 186 20.09 -4.21 -0.17
CA HIS A 186 19.86 -3.78 1.20
C HIS A 186 20.89 -2.76 1.64
N TYR A 187 20.44 -1.67 2.25
CA TYR A 187 21.27 -0.66 2.91
C TYR A 187 21.24 -0.88 4.42
N ASN A 188 22.39 -1.08 5.02
CA ASN A 188 22.54 -1.35 6.45
C ASN A 188 22.89 -0.12 7.30
N GLY A 189 22.76 1.08 6.73
CA GLY A 189 23.17 2.34 7.37
C GLY A 189 24.54 2.85 6.93
N HIS A 190 25.37 1.99 6.37
CA HIS A 190 26.73 2.31 5.92
C HIS A 190 26.97 1.94 4.46
N THR A 191 26.58 0.73 4.08
CA THR A 191 26.83 0.17 2.76
C THR A 191 25.59 -0.43 2.15
N TRP A 192 25.57 -0.48 0.82
CA TRP A 192 24.60 -1.20 0.03
C TRP A 192 25.17 -2.55 -0.38
N SER A 193 24.47 -3.63 -0.10
CA SER A 193 24.85 -4.99 -0.49
C SER A 193 23.73 -5.66 -1.27
N LYS A 194 24.12 -6.47 -2.27
CA LYS A 194 23.17 -7.30 -3.01
C LYS A 194 22.78 -8.52 -2.17
N VAL A 195 21.48 -8.76 -2.04
CA VAL A 195 20.94 -9.89 -1.28
C VAL A 195 20.37 -10.91 -2.25
N LYS A 196 20.78 -12.19 -2.08
CA LYS A 196 20.23 -13.26 -2.92
C LYS A 196 18.74 -13.43 -2.63
N SER A 197 17.91 -13.24 -3.64
CA SER A 197 16.47 -13.44 -3.57
C SER A 197 15.96 -14.58 -4.48
N GLY A 198 16.87 -15.27 -5.16
CA GLY A 198 16.58 -16.35 -6.11
C GLY A 198 16.22 -15.83 -7.50
N HIS A 199 15.14 -15.09 -7.63
CA HIS A 199 14.72 -14.37 -8.85
C HIS A 199 14.45 -12.90 -8.48
N GLY A 200 14.26 -12.04 -9.46
CA GLY A 200 13.88 -10.64 -9.23
C GLY A 200 12.64 -10.53 -8.35
N LEU A 201 12.55 -9.41 -7.64
CA LEU A 201 11.39 -8.99 -6.86
C LEU A 201 10.96 -7.62 -7.39
N ASP A 202 9.66 -7.40 -7.57
CA ASP A 202 9.09 -6.20 -8.20
C ASP A 202 8.93 -5.04 -7.20
N GLY A 203 8.52 -5.37 -5.98
CA GLY A 203 8.27 -4.38 -4.94
C GLY A 203 8.06 -5.04 -3.59
N GLY A 204 7.79 -4.23 -2.56
CA GLY A 204 7.63 -4.78 -1.23
C GLY A 204 7.00 -3.83 -0.22
N SER A 205 6.78 -4.38 0.98
CA SER A 205 6.31 -3.70 2.17
C SER A 205 6.99 -4.32 3.39
N GLY A 206 7.22 -3.57 4.46
CA GLY A 206 7.93 -4.13 5.60
C GLY A 206 7.53 -3.52 6.93
N LEU A 207 7.73 -4.29 8.00
CA LEU A 207 7.42 -3.95 9.37
C LEU A 207 8.68 -3.76 10.22
N SER A 208 9.73 -4.49 9.90
CA SER A 208 11.03 -4.46 10.62
C SER A 208 12.14 -5.07 9.79
N ALA A 209 13.38 -4.98 10.27
CA ALA A 209 14.57 -5.57 9.66
C ALA A 209 14.51 -7.10 9.46
N ARG A 210 13.57 -7.77 10.12
CA ARG A 210 13.36 -9.24 10.04
C ARG A 210 11.98 -9.61 9.52
N ASP A 211 11.27 -8.63 8.95
CA ASP A 211 9.90 -8.81 8.50
C ASP A 211 9.63 -7.87 7.32
N VAL A 212 10.14 -8.29 6.16
CA VAL A 212 9.96 -7.59 4.89
C VAL A 212 9.30 -8.54 3.91
N TRP A 213 8.25 -8.07 3.29
CA TRP A 213 7.49 -8.80 2.30
C TRP A 213 7.72 -8.21 0.92
N ALA A 214 7.80 -9.08 -0.08
CA ALA A 214 7.99 -8.69 -1.47
C ALA A 214 7.20 -9.63 -2.39
N PHE A 215 7.11 -9.29 -3.66
CA PHE A 215 6.38 -10.09 -4.63
C PHE A 215 7.08 -10.09 -5.99
N ALA A 216 6.78 -11.13 -6.80
CA ALA A 216 7.11 -11.22 -8.22
C ALA A 216 6.25 -12.28 -8.90
N GLY A 217 5.58 -11.91 -9.99
CA GLY A 217 4.68 -12.81 -10.70
C GLY A 217 3.64 -13.44 -9.78
N THR A 218 3.56 -14.77 -9.73
CA THR A 218 2.61 -15.51 -8.88
C THR A 218 3.14 -15.87 -7.50
N LYS A 219 4.21 -15.22 -7.05
CA LYS A 219 4.86 -15.55 -5.78
C LYS A 219 4.94 -14.34 -4.88
N VAL A 220 4.81 -14.59 -3.59
CA VAL A 220 5.19 -13.69 -2.50
C VAL A 220 6.47 -14.19 -1.85
N ALA A 221 7.26 -13.29 -1.29
CA ALA A 221 8.50 -13.61 -0.60
C ALA A 221 8.52 -12.90 0.75
N HIS A 222 8.97 -13.58 1.80
CA HIS A 222 9.11 -13.06 3.14
C HIS A 222 10.58 -13.13 3.58
N TRP A 223 11.15 -12.00 3.94
CA TRP A 223 12.46 -11.89 4.57
C TRP A 223 12.30 -12.06 6.08
N ASN A 224 12.91 -13.09 6.62
CA ASN A 224 12.83 -13.45 8.05
C ASN A 224 14.02 -12.93 8.88
N GLY A 225 14.85 -12.06 8.30
CA GLY A 225 16.09 -11.56 8.90
C GLY A 225 17.34 -12.35 8.47
N ARG A 226 17.18 -13.43 7.71
CA ARG A 226 18.28 -14.30 7.24
C ARG A 226 18.18 -14.62 5.76
N THR A 227 17.00 -15.05 5.34
CA THR A 227 16.75 -15.54 3.99
C THR A 227 15.36 -15.10 3.52
N TRP A 228 15.18 -15.06 2.20
CA TRP A 228 13.89 -14.93 1.57
C TRP A 228 13.20 -16.29 1.48
N VAL A 229 12.07 -16.43 2.16
CA VAL A 229 11.17 -17.60 2.05
C VAL A 229 10.09 -17.26 1.03
N ARG A 230 9.96 -18.06 -0.03
CA ARG A 230 9.01 -17.84 -1.11
C ARG A 230 7.81 -18.77 -1.00
N THR A 231 6.64 -18.23 -1.26
CA THR A 231 5.37 -18.97 -1.29
C THR A 231 4.67 -18.69 -2.62
N SER A 232 4.27 -19.74 -3.32
CA SER A 232 3.41 -19.61 -4.49
C SER A 232 1.98 -19.33 -4.05
N VAL A 233 1.38 -18.30 -4.63
CA VAL A 233 -0.03 -17.96 -4.45
C VAL A 233 -0.82 -18.13 -5.75
N ALA A 234 -0.24 -18.80 -6.74
CA ALA A 234 -0.83 -18.99 -8.06
C ALA A 234 -2.26 -19.55 -8.02
N ALA A 235 -2.53 -20.53 -7.14
CA ALA A 235 -3.85 -21.14 -6.99
C ALA A 235 -4.92 -20.19 -6.40
N LEU A 236 -4.51 -19.07 -5.82
CA LEU A 236 -5.39 -18.06 -5.24
C LEU A 236 -5.66 -16.89 -6.18
N LEU A 237 -4.86 -16.76 -7.23
CA LEU A 237 -5.01 -15.73 -8.25
C LEU A 237 -6.13 -16.10 -9.24
N PRO A 238 -6.62 -15.15 -10.04
CA PRO A 238 -7.56 -15.45 -11.11
C PRO A 238 -6.97 -16.46 -12.10
N ALA A 239 -7.83 -17.20 -12.76
CA ALA A 239 -7.39 -18.14 -13.80
C ALA A 239 -6.66 -17.39 -14.92
N LYS A 240 -5.62 -18.04 -15.47
CA LYS A 240 -4.91 -17.53 -16.66
C LYS A 240 -5.88 -17.38 -17.81
N GLN A 241 -5.83 -16.23 -18.48
CA GLN A 241 -6.55 -15.98 -19.74
C GLN A 241 -5.55 -15.95 -20.91
N ALA A 242 -6.05 -16.08 -22.14
CA ALA A 242 -5.22 -16.37 -23.32
C ALA A 242 -4.06 -15.39 -23.56
N LEU A 243 -4.17 -14.14 -23.15
CA LEU A 243 -3.15 -13.10 -23.39
C LEU A 243 -2.50 -12.56 -22.11
N ASN A 244 -2.95 -12.97 -20.91
CA ASN A 244 -2.51 -12.37 -19.67
C ASN A 244 -2.26 -13.39 -18.58
N ASP A 245 -1.07 -13.35 -18.01
CA ASP A 245 -0.72 -14.14 -16.85
C ASP A 245 -1.14 -13.41 -15.55
N PRO A 246 -1.88 -14.10 -14.66
CA PRO A 246 -2.21 -13.53 -13.37
C PRO A 246 -0.95 -13.28 -12.54
N ALA A 247 -0.91 -12.16 -11.84
CA ALA A 247 0.23 -11.78 -11.01
C ALA A 247 -0.20 -11.07 -9.73
N VAL A 248 0.66 -11.14 -8.72
CA VAL A 248 0.65 -10.21 -7.60
C VAL A 248 1.25 -8.89 -8.09
N VAL A 249 0.52 -7.81 -7.89
CA VAL A 249 0.91 -6.46 -8.33
C VAL A 249 1.15 -5.50 -7.17
N GLY A 250 0.88 -5.93 -5.93
CA GLY A 250 1.12 -5.12 -4.75
C GLY A 250 1.12 -5.95 -3.47
N ILE A 251 1.78 -5.44 -2.44
CA ILE A 251 1.79 -6.05 -1.11
C ILE A 251 1.79 -4.97 -0.03
N VAL A 252 1.00 -5.17 1.02
CA VAL A 252 0.87 -4.25 2.16
C VAL A 252 0.93 -5.05 3.46
N ALA A 253 2.02 -4.91 4.19
CA ALA A 253 2.18 -5.48 5.52
C ALA A 253 1.62 -4.49 6.56
N GLN A 254 0.64 -4.92 7.34
CA GLN A 254 0.04 -4.12 8.43
C GLN A 254 0.51 -4.63 9.79
N THR A 255 0.56 -5.94 9.97
CA THR A 255 1.13 -6.62 11.13
C THR A 255 1.79 -7.93 10.69
N ARG A 256 2.52 -8.61 11.58
CA ARG A 256 3.13 -9.92 11.30
C ARG A 256 2.14 -11.01 10.90
N SER A 257 0.91 -10.89 11.36
CA SER A 257 -0.19 -11.82 11.05
C SER A 257 -1.27 -11.18 10.17
N SER A 258 -1.02 -10.02 9.59
CA SER A 258 -1.93 -9.36 8.67
C SER A 258 -1.14 -8.69 7.55
N VAL A 259 -0.93 -9.45 6.47
CA VAL A 259 -0.29 -8.98 5.25
C VAL A 259 -1.25 -9.22 4.09
N TYR A 260 -1.43 -8.22 3.28
CA TYR A 260 -2.29 -8.28 2.11
C TYR A 260 -1.45 -8.29 0.83
N ALA A 261 -1.83 -9.13 -0.13
CA ALA A 261 -1.33 -9.06 -1.49
C ALA A 261 -2.49 -8.76 -2.44
N ILE A 262 -2.25 -7.87 -3.38
CA ILE A 262 -3.18 -7.50 -4.43
C ILE A 262 -2.79 -8.29 -5.67
N GLY A 263 -3.71 -9.11 -6.18
CA GLY A 263 -3.55 -9.85 -7.41
C GLY A 263 -4.41 -9.25 -8.52
N SER A 264 -3.91 -9.33 -9.75
CA SER A 264 -4.65 -8.99 -10.96
C SER A 264 -4.70 -10.19 -11.89
N GLY A 265 -5.82 -10.37 -12.55
CA GLY A 265 -5.97 -11.37 -13.62
C GLY A 265 -5.37 -10.91 -14.95
N ASN A 266 -5.09 -9.61 -15.03
CA ASN A 266 -4.49 -9.01 -16.22
C ASN A 266 -3.35 -8.09 -15.81
N ARG A 267 -2.20 -8.20 -16.45
CA ARG A 267 -1.05 -7.30 -16.27
C ARG A 267 -1.11 -6.06 -17.17
N GLU A 268 -1.95 -6.10 -18.19
CA GLU A 268 -2.08 -5.05 -19.20
C GLU A 268 -3.52 -4.52 -19.26
N ASP A 269 -3.75 -3.51 -19.99
CA ASP A 269 -4.87 -2.56 -19.99
C ASP A 269 -6.30 -3.10 -20.16
N GLU A 270 -6.50 -4.41 -20.30
CA GLU A 270 -7.79 -5.00 -20.63
C GLU A 270 -8.73 -5.26 -19.45
N GLY A 271 -8.32 -4.94 -18.22
CA GLY A 271 -9.19 -5.02 -17.04
C GLY A 271 -9.58 -6.44 -16.65
N GLY A 272 -8.78 -7.06 -15.81
CA GLY A 272 -9.08 -8.36 -15.22
C GLY A 272 -9.64 -8.24 -13.79
N PRO A 273 -10.10 -9.37 -13.20
CA PRO A 273 -10.53 -9.39 -11.82
C PRO A 273 -9.36 -9.06 -10.88
N THR A 274 -9.61 -8.13 -9.97
CA THR A 274 -8.73 -7.82 -8.85
C THR A 274 -9.06 -8.76 -7.70
N VAL A 275 -8.05 -9.40 -7.11
CA VAL A 275 -8.18 -10.23 -5.91
C VAL A 275 -7.38 -9.67 -4.76
N ILE A 276 -7.91 -9.84 -3.55
CA ILE A 276 -7.18 -9.54 -2.32
C ILE A 276 -6.88 -10.87 -1.63
N LEU A 277 -5.60 -11.11 -1.42
CA LEU A 277 -5.10 -12.22 -0.64
C LEU A 277 -4.69 -11.70 0.74
N HIS A 278 -4.93 -12.50 1.77
CA HIS A 278 -4.57 -12.18 3.14
C HIS A 278 -3.75 -13.31 3.76
N TYR A 279 -2.61 -12.95 4.34
CA TYR A 279 -1.79 -13.80 5.19
C TYR A 279 -2.17 -13.58 6.65
N ASN A 280 -2.56 -14.63 7.34
CA ASN A 280 -3.04 -14.59 8.72
C ASN A 280 -1.97 -14.96 9.77
N GLY A 281 -0.68 -14.95 9.38
CA GLY A 281 0.43 -15.41 10.21
C GLY A 281 0.85 -16.86 9.92
N HIS A 282 0.01 -17.64 9.19
CA HIS A 282 0.25 -19.06 8.91
C HIS A 282 0.10 -19.40 7.43
N SER A 283 -0.95 -18.89 6.78
CA SER A 283 -1.28 -19.25 5.41
C SER A 283 -1.89 -18.06 4.65
N TRP A 284 -1.79 -18.12 3.33
CA TRP A 284 -2.43 -17.19 2.41
C TRP A 284 -3.83 -17.70 2.04
N ARG A 285 -4.81 -16.81 1.99
CA ARG A 285 -6.17 -17.10 1.51
C ARG A 285 -6.70 -15.94 0.67
N LYS A 286 -7.56 -16.22 -0.28
CA LYS A 286 -8.32 -15.20 -0.99
C LYS A 286 -9.45 -14.71 -0.08
N VAL A 287 -9.52 -13.39 0.15
CA VAL A 287 -10.49 -12.74 1.05
C VAL A 287 -11.48 -11.84 0.32
N ALA A 288 -11.14 -11.41 -0.91
CA ALA A 288 -12.07 -10.70 -1.78
C ALA A 288 -11.67 -10.86 -3.24
N GLN A 289 -12.66 -10.69 -4.12
CA GLN A 289 -12.48 -10.60 -5.57
C GLN A 289 -13.54 -9.67 -6.14
N GLY A 290 -13.16 -8.85 -7.13
CA GLY A 290 -14.07 -7.96 -7.84
C GLY A 290 -13.58 -7.65 -9.24
N SER A 291 -14.51 -7.37 -10.15
CA SER A 291 -14.22 -6.84 -11.49
C SER A 291 -14.76 -5.42 -11.57
N PHE A 292 -13.97 -4.51 -12.10
CA PHE A 292 -14.29 -3.08 -12.14
C PHE A 292 -14.47 -2.52 -13.55
N GLY A 293 -14.58 -3.38 -14.52
CA GLY A 293 -14.72 -3.06 -15.94
C GLY A 293 -13.40 -3.19 -16.70
N ASN A 294 -13.49 -3.17 -18.02
CA ASN A 294 -12.34 -3.21 -18.92
C ASN A 294 -11.54 -1.91 -18.80
N GLY A 295 -10.25 -1.96 -19.06
CA GLY A 295 -9.37 -0.80 -19.01
C GLY A 295 -9.05 -0.30 -17.60
N THR A 296 -9.22 -1.12 -16.54
CA THR A 296 -8.81 -0.78 -15.18
C THR A 296 -8.00 -1.90 -14.57
N SER A 297 -6.83 -1.59 -14.05
CA SER A 297 -5.96 -2.55 -13.36
C SER A 297 -5.39 -1.92 -12.10
N PRO A 298 -5.24 -2.66 -10.98
CA PRO A 298 -4.63 -2.10 -9.78
C PRO A 298 -3.16 -1.77 -10.02
N LEU A 299 -2.73 -0.62 -9.52
CA LEU A 299 -1.31 -0.25 -9.49
C LEU A 299 -0.60 -0.91 -8.31
N GLN A 300 0.73 -1.00 -8.42
CA GLN A 300 1.61 -1.56 -7.38
C GLN A 300 1.58 -0.79 -6.04
N GLN A 301 0.94 0.37 -6.00
CA GLN A 301 1.00 1.33 -4.90
C GLN A 301 -0.28 1.32 -4.05
N ALA A 302 -0.67 0.17 -3.51
CA ALA A 302 -1.72 0.13 -2.50
C ALA A 302 -1.17 0.54 -1.12
N THR A 303 -2.06 1.03 -0.24
CA THR A 303 -1.68 1.41 1.12
C THR A 303 -2.76 1.00 2.13
N SER A 304 -2.40 0.91 3.41
CA SER A 304 -3.36 0.72 4.50
C SER A 304 -4.35 1.89 4.57
N ASP A 305 -5.57 1.63 5.01
CA ASP A 305 -6.56 2.65 5.38
C ASP A 305 -6.47 3.09 6.85
N GLY A 306 -5.60 2.45 7.64
CA GLY A 306 -5.45 2.67 9.08
C GLY A 306 -6.47 1.91 9.94
N HIS A 307 -7.39 1.17 9.35
CA HIS A 307 -8.48 0.43 10.02
C HIS A 307 -8.55 -1.05 9.65
N GLY A 308 -7.44 -1.59 9.13
CA GLY A 308 -7.36 -2.99 8.70
C GLY A 308 -7.75 -3.24 7.25
N GLY A 309 -8.11 -2.20 6.52
CA GLY A 309 -8.40 -2.22 5.10
C GLY A 309 -7.28 -1.65 4.23
N LEU A 310 -7.59 -1.48 2.95
CA LEU A 310 -6.65 -1.01 1.92
C LEU A 310 -7.30 0.04 1.02
N TRP A 311 -6.50 1.01 0.59
CA TRP A 311 -6.79 1.86 -0.55
C TRP A 311 -5.94 1.45 -1.74
N ILE A 312 -6.58 1.21 -2.89
CA ILE A 312 -5.97 0.70 -4.12
C ILE A 312 -6.32 1.68 -5.25
N PRO A 313 -5.33 2.35 -5.86
CA PRO A 313 -5.56 3.16 -7.05
C PRO A 313 -5.92 2.26 -8.24
N MET A 314 -6.94 2.66 -8.97
CA MET A 314 -7.40 2.02 -10.20
C MET A 314 -7.39 3.06 -11.33
N PRO A 315 -6.25 3.26 -11.99
CA PRO A 315 -6.20 4.16 -13.14
C PRO A 315 -7.10 3.61 -14.24
N GLY A 316 -7.74 4.49 -14.97
CA GLY A 316 -8.50 4.12 -16.15
C GLY A 316 -7.65 4.27 -17.40
N PHE A 317 -7.76 3.32 -18.29
CA PHE A 317 -7.18 3.33 -19.63
C PHE A 317 -8.29 3.54 -20.66
N ASP A 318 -7.97 3.89 -21.89
CA ASP A 318 -8.89 4.00 -23.03
C ASP A 318 -10.14 4.86 -22.75
N GLY A 319 -9.94 6.01 -22.11
CA GLY A 319 -11.04 6.94 -21.81
C GLY A 319 -11.87 6.60 -20.56
N GLN A 320 -11.58 5.49 -19.90
CA GLN A 320 -12.22 5.13 -18.65
C GLN A 320 -11.83 6.08 -17.52
N LYS A 321 -12.77 6.36 -16.62
CA LYS A 321 -12.49 7.17 -15.43
C LYS A 321 -11.74 6.37 -14.39
N SER A 322 -10.66 6.93 -13.87
CA SER A 322 -9.97 6.40 -12.70
C SER A 322 -10.81 6.53 -11.44
N PHE A 323 -10.59 5.65 -10.50
CA PHE A 323 -11.25 5.64 -9.20
C PHE A 323 -10.34 4.98 -8.16
N MET A 324 -10.73 5.01 -6.92
CA MET A 324 -10.10 4.26 -5.85
C MET A 324 -10.95 3.05 -5.50
N VAL A 325 -10.32 1.93 -5.18
CA VAL A 325 -11.00 0.80 -4.55
C VAL A 325 -10.63 0.77 -3.07
N HIS A 326 -11.63 0.74 -2.23
CA HIS A 326 -11.49 0.49 -0.79
C HIS A 326 -11.81 -0.97 -0.51
N TYR A 327 -10.85 -1.69 0.05
CA TYR A 327 -11.06 -3.01 0.62
C TYR A 327 -11.20 -2.88 2.14
N LEU A 328 -12.28 -3.39 2.68
CA LEU A 328 -12.49 -3.47 4.13
C LEU A 328 -13.38 -4.68 4.45
N HIS A 329 -12.97 -5.50 5.41
CA HIS A 329 -13.74 -6.65 5.95
C HIS A 329 -14.34 -7.55 4.85
N GLY A 330 -13.55 -7.92 3.85
CA GLY A 330 -13.97 -8.81 2.76
C GLY A 330 -14.76 -8.14 1.63
N ARG A 331 -15.00 -6.83 1.69
CA ARG A 331 -15.72 -6.07 0.65
C ARG A 331 -14.80 -5.17 -0.12
N LEU A 332 -15.00 -5.12 -1.44
CA LEU A 332 -14.39 -4.15 -2.34
C LEU A 332 -15.45 -3.11 -2.71
N THR A 333 -15.15 -1.84 -2.47
CA THR A 333 -16.07 -0.73 -2.76
C THR A 333 -15.37 0.30 -3.64
N LYS A 334 -16.03 0.69 -4.72
CA LYS A 334 -15.55 1.76 -5.59
C LYS A 334 -15.79 3.12 -4.94
N ALA A 335 -14.76 3.94 -4.84
CA ALA A 335 -14.82 5.32 -4.37
C ALA A 335 -14.46 6.28 -5.51
N SER A 336 -15.34 7.24 -5.76
CA SER A 336 -15.14 8.25 -6.79
C SER A 336 -14.05 9.23 -6.38
N LEU A 337 -13.31 9.71 -7.38
CA LEU A 337 -12.37 10.82 -7.24
C LEU A 337 -13.09 12.16 -7.47
N PRO A 338 -12.64 13.26 -6.84
CA PRO A 338 -13.21 14.57 -7.08
C PRO A 338 -12.94 15.02 -8.52
N GLY A 339 -13.72 15.99 -9.05
CA GLY A 339 -13.38 16.63 -10.32
C GLY A 339 -14.48 16.68 -11.37
N GLY A 340 -15.63 16.06 -11.15
CA GLY A 340 -16.76 16.17 -12.10
C GLY A 340 -16.40 15.73 -13.52
N ALA A 341 -16.33 16.70 -14.44
CA ALA A 341 -15.96 16.47 -15.84
C ALA A 341 -14.44 16.31 -16.05
N THR A 342 -13.61 16.69 -15.09
CA THR A 342 -12.16 16.53 -15.17
C THR A 342 -11.77 15.13 -14.71
N ARG A 343 -11.03 14.40 -15.53
CA ARG A 343 -10.48 13.10 -15.15
C ARG A 343 -9.29 13.33 -14.20
N ILE A 344 -9.23 12.55 -13.12
CA ILE A 344 -8.11 12.50 -12.17
C ILE A 344 -7.57 11.08 -12.15
N ASP A 345 -6.28 10.94 -12.37
CA ASP A 345 -5.56 9.68 -12.21
C ASP A 345 -4.70 9.74 -10.94
N VAL A 346 -4.88 8.77 -10.04
CA VAL A 346 -4.04 8.58 -8.85
C VAL A 346 -3.07 7.45 -9.14
N VAL A 347 -1.77 7.73 -9.04
CA VAL A 347 -0.71 6.77 -9.35
C VAL A 347 0.10 6.36 -8.12
N SER A 348 -0.01 7.09 -7.03
CA SER A 348 0.70 6.79 -5.78
C SER A 348 -0.17 7.12 -4.58
N VAL A 349 -0.12 6.30 -3.53
CA VAL A 349 -0.85 6.49 -2.28
C VAL A 349 0.02 6.23 -1.06
N SER A 350 -0.27 6.93 0.04
CA SER A 350 0.43 6.74 1.31
C SER A 350 -0.50 7.01 2.49
N HIS A 351 -0.65 6.04 3.37
CA HIS A 351 -1.38 6.19 4.62
C HIS A 351 -0.70 7.23 5.53
N ILE A 352 -1.50 8.12 6.12
CA ILE A 352 -1.01 9.09 7.13
C ILE A 352 -0.98 8.40 8.50
N PRO A 353 0.20 8.11 9.05
CA PRO A 353 0.34 7.30 10.25
C PRO A 353 -0.50 7.80 11.44
N GLY A 354 -1.16 6.85 12.13
CA GLY A 354 -2.02 7.13 13.29
C GLY A 354 -3.33 7.84 12.96
N THR A 355 -3.80 7.72 11.73
CA THR A 355 -5.10 8.29 11.28
C THR A 355 -5.77 7.35 10.28
N GLY A 356 -7.07 7.57 9.99
CA GLY A 356 -7.75 6.94 8.84
C GLY A 356 -7.59 7.74 7.54
N ARG A 357 -6.61 8.65 7.44
CA ARG A 357 -6.40 9.51 6.27
C ARG A 357 -5.32 8.94 5.36
N VAL A 358 -5.46 9.23 4.06
CA VAL A 358 -4.53 8.76 3.02
C VAL A 358 -4.20 9.93 2.08
N LEU A 359 -2.94 10.06 1.71
CA LEU A 359 -2.49 10.93 0.63
C LEU A 359 -2.55 10.17 -0.69
N GLY A 360 -2.92 10.87 -1.76
CA GLY A 360 -2.83 10.40 -3.14
C GLY A 360 -2.02 11.38 -3.97
N GLY A 361 -1.15 10.88 -4.83
CA GLY A 361 -0.43 11.66 -5.85
C GLY A 361 -0.87 11.25 -7.24
N GLY A 362 -1.00 12.23 -8.14
CA GLY A 362 -1.44 11.95 -9.50
C GLY A 362 -1.56 13.22 -10.34
N PHE A 363 -2.50 13.20 -11.27
CA PHE A 363 -2.67 14.28 -12.22
C PHE A 363 -4.11 14.37 -12.73
N THR A 364 -4.42 15.50 -13.33
CA THR A 364 -5.70 15.73 -14.01
C THR A 364 -5.49 15.90 -15.50
N HIS A 365 -6.49 15.50 -16.29
CA HIS A 365 -6.62 15.95 -17.66
C HIS A 365 -8.01 16.54 -17.91
N ALA A 366 -8.10 17.48 -18.83
CA ALA A 366 -9.40 17.94 -19.28
C ALA A 366 -10.08 16.84 -20.09
N ALA A 367 -11.37 16.59 -19.82
CA ALA A 367 -12.15 15.63 -20.59
C ALA A 367 -12.18 16.03 -22.07
N GLY A 368 -11.89 15.08 -22.95
CA GLY A 368 -12.02 15.25 -24.40
C GLY A 368 -10.87 15.97 -25.12
N ASN A 369 -9.81 16.36 -24.41
CA ASN A 369 -8.62 16.93 -25.06
C ASN A 369 -7.31 16.35 -24.48
N PRO A 370 -6.70 15.35 -25.13
CA PRO A 370 -5.43 14.76 -24.68
C PRO A 370 -4.26 15.73 -24.70
N ALA A 371 -4.35 16.84 -25.45
CA ALA A 371 -3.35 17.92 -25.45
C ALA A 371 -3.62 18.98 -24.36
N ALA A 372 -4.71 18.87 -23.60
CA ALA A 372 -4.99 19.78 -22.50
C ALA A 372 -3.91 19.65 -21.43
N ARG A 373 -3.56 20.79 -20.82
CA ARG A 373 -2.52 20.87 -19.80
C ARG A 373 -2.77 19.87 -18.68
N ILE A 374 -1.85 18.94 -18.51
CA ILE A 374 -1.79 18.03 -17.35
C ILE A 374 -1.44 18.88 -16.12
N VAL A 375 -2.25 18.77 -15.07
CA VAL A 375 -2.01 19.44 -13.79
C VAL A 375 -1.72 18.38 -12.75
N ALA A 376 -0.54 18.46 -12.14
CA ALA A 376 -0.19 17.58 -11.03
C ALA A 376 -1.09 17.86 -9.81
N VAL A 377 -1.64 16.83 -9.19
CA VAL A 377 -2.51 16.97 -8.03
C VAL A 377 -2.06 16.09 -6.88
N ILE A 378 -2.17 16.65 -5.67
CA ILE A 378 -2.13 15.86 -4.44
C ILE A 378 -3.54 15.83 -3.89
N LEU A 379 -4.01 14.63 -3.57
CA LEU A 379 -5.31 14.38 -2.98
C LEU A 379 -5.13 13.91 -1.53
N GLN A 380 -6.20 14.03 -0.75
CA GLN A 380 -6.32 13.44 0.57
C GLN A 380 -7.69 12.80 0.73
N PHE A 381 -7.73 11.62 1.33
CA PHE A 381 -8.95 11.01 1.85
C PHE A 381 -9.12 11.38 3.31
N GLY A 382 -10.34 11.73 3.69
CA GLY A 382 -10.68 12.18 5.03
C GLY A 382 -10.18 13.61 5.33
N GLY A 383 -10.89 14.32 6.14
CA GLY A 383 -10.64 15.72 6.55
C GLY A 383 -10.40 15.84 8.04
#